data_57911bc6674af6838633456ae7b4ece3
#
_entry.id   57911bc6674af6838633456ae7b4ece3
#
_cell.length_a   1.000
_cell.length_b   1.000
_cell.length_c   1.000
_cell.angle_alpha   90.00
_cell.angle_beta   90.00
_cell.angle_gamma   90.00
#
_symmetry.space_group_name_H-M   'P 1'
#
loop_
_entity.id
_entity.type
_entity.pdbx_description
1 polymer ?
#
loop_
_entity_poly.entity_id
_entity_poly.type
_entity_poly.pdbx_seq_one_letter_code
_entity_poly.pdbx_strand_id
1 'polypeptide(L)'
;MIALPDIGATPFAAAAPAGTAPLLTALSGAYNTALQQGLSASGTSGIAYFDPRPLFADIIARPSAYGVSNTTIPACGAASSLGCGPAQQIPGSSTHFFADGVHPTALAHRIISDWVYSSLSAPSRVFIFSPLLAFLTTIS
;
A
#
# COMPACT_ATOMS: atom_id res chain seq x y z
N MET A 1 9.21 8.80 6.25
CA MET A 1 9.64 7.45 5.77
C MET A 1 8.40 6.65 5.43
N ILE A 2 8.36 5.99 4.28
CA ILE A 2 7.28 5.07 3.89
C ILE A 2 7.83 3.65 4.07
N ALA A 3 7.08 2.81 4.77
CA ALA A 3 7.41 1.40 4.98
C ALA A 3 7.08 0.55 3.74
N LEU A 4 7.40 -0.74 3.79
CA LEU A 4 7.14 -1.67 2.70
C LEU A 4 5.63 -1.95 2.58
N PRO A 5 5.02 -1.86 1.39
CA PRO A 5 3.66 -2.35 1.16
C PRO A 5 3.59 -3.87 1.34
N ASP A 6 2.38 -4.43 1.32
CA ASP A 6 2.21 -5.89 1.34
C ASP A 6 2.57 -6.48 -0.04
N ILE A 7 3.76 -7.07 -0.14
CA ILE A 7 4.22 -7.73 -1.36
C ILE A 7 3.38 -8.97 -1.68
N GLY A 8 2.78 -9.61 -0.67
CA GLY A 8 1.86 -10.74 -0.86
C GLY A 8 0.55 -10.37 -1.57
N ALA A 9 0.19 -9.08 -1.59
CA ALA A 9 -0.99 -8.56 -2.29
C ALA A 9 -0.72 -8.12 -3.75
N THR A 10 0.46 -8.38 -4.28
CA THR A 10 0.87 -7.97 -5.64
C THR A 10 0.49 -9.02 -6.70
N PRO A 11 0.38 -8.62 -7.99
CA PRO A 11 0.21 -9.57 -9.09
C PRO A 11 1.33 -10.62 -9.18
N PHE A 12 2.56 -10.25 -8.81
CA PHE A 12 3.70 -11.19 -8.72
C PHE A 12 3.41 -12.31 -7.71
N ALA A 13 2.95 -11.96 -6.52
CA ALA A 13 2.63 -12.95 -5.50
C ALA A 13 1.46 -13.85 -5.91
N ALA A 14 0.46 -13.28 -6.60
CA ALA A 14 -0.69 -14.02 -7.11
C ALA A 14 -0.32 -15.01 -8.22
N ALA A 15 0.71 -14.72 -9.02
CA ALA A 15 1.21 -15.60 -10.08
C ALA A 15 2.22 -16.64 -9.59
N ALA A 16 2.69 -16.54 -8.35
CA ALA A 16 3.69 -17.43 -7.76
C ALA A 16 3.05 -18.75 -7.26
N PRO A 17 3.87 -19.78 -6.97
CA PRO A 17 3.37 -21.03 -6.39
C PRO A 17 2.55 -20.85 -5.12
N ALA A 18 1.64 -21.78 -4.85
CA ALA A 18 0.79 -21.76 -3.66
C ALA A 18 1.64 -21.59 -2.37
N GLY A 19 1.17 -20.77 -1.45
CA GLY A 19 1.89 -20.44 -0.21
C GLY A 19 2.86 -19.24 -0.31
N THR A 20 3.22 -18.79 -1.52
CA THR A 20 4.13 -17.64 -1.68
C THR A 20 3.49 -16.33 -1.21
N ALA A 21 2.25 -16.06 -1.57
CA ALA A 21 1.57 -14.82 -1.19
C ALA A 21 1.49 -14.63 0.34
N PRO A 22 0.98 -15.60 1.14
CA PRO A 22 0.96 -15.44 2.60
C PRO A 22 2.36 -15.32 3.21
N LEU A 23 3.37 -16.00 2.64
CA LEU A 23 4.76 -15.84 3.09
C LEU A 23 5.27 -14.42 2.85
N LEU A 24 5.04 -13.84 1.68
CA LEU A 24 5.44 -12.47 1.35
C LEU A 24 4.69 -11.43 2.20
N THR A 25 3.41 -11.66 2.50
CA THR A 25 2.66 -10.83 3.46
C THR A 25 3.30 -10.87 4.84
N ALA A 26 3.64 -12.06 5.35
CA ALA A 26 4.30 -12.21 6.65
C ALA A 26 5.67 -11.53 6.68
N LEU A 27 6.48 -11.68 5.62
CA LEU A 27 7.79 -11.05 5.50
C LEU A 27 7.70 -9.52 5.42
N SER A 28 6.73 -8.99 4.67
CA SER A 28 6.46 -7.54 4.62
C SER A 28 6.11 -6.99 6.01
N GLY A 29 5.28 -7.72 6.76
CA GLY A 29 4.93 -7.38 8.13
C GLY A 29 6.14 -7.41 9.08
N ALA A 30 6.92 -8.47 9.03
CA ALA A 30 8.12 -8.63 9.86
C ALA A 30 9.16 -7.54 9.59
N TYR A 31 9.40 -7.23 8.31
CA TYR A 31 10.30 -6.15 7.90
C TYR A 31 9.85 -4.80 8.48
N ASN A 32 8.56 -4.45 8.34
CA ASN A 32 8.04 -3.18 8.84
C ASN A 32 8.10 -3.08 10.36
N THR A 33 7.87 -4.19 11.07
CA THR A 33 8.03 -4.26 12.53
C THR A 33 9.47 -4.00 12.93
N ALA A 34 10.43 -4.68 12.28
CA ALA A 34 11.85 -4.49 12.56
C ALA A 34 12.32 -3.07 12.24
N LEU A 35 11.83 -2.49 11.11
CA LEU A 35 12.12 -1.11 10.73
C LEU A 35 11.61 -0.12 11.81
N GLN A 36 10.38 -0.28 12.27
CA GLN A 36 9.80 0.58 13.30
C GLN A 36 10.54 0.46 14.63
N GLN A 37 10.91 -0.75 15.03
CA GLN A 37 11.71 -1.00 16.24
C GLN A 37 13.10 -0.36 16.13
N GLY A 38 13.77 -0.51 14.96
CA GLY A 38 15.07 0.11 14.70
C GLY A 38 15.02 1.64 14.76
N LEU A 39 13.98 2.24 14.17
CA LEU A 39 13.76 3.69 14.25
C LEU A 39 13.56 4.15 15.70
N SER A 40 12.75 3.43 16.47
CA SER A 40 12.51 3.74 17.89
C SER A 40 13.78 3.62 18.73
N ALA A 41 14.59 2.59 18.47
CA ALA A 41 15.84 2.34 19.19
C ALA A 41 16.97 3.33 18.81
N SER A 42 16.92 3.92 17.61
CA SER A 42 17.94 4.87 17.15
C SER A 42 17.93 6.20 17.91
N GLY A 43 16.89 6.50 18.65
CA GLY A 43 16.70 7.80 19.33
C GLY A 43 16.50 8.98 18.36
N THR A 44 16.38 8.73 17.05
CA THR A 44 16.18 9.78 16.06
C THR A 44 14.76 10.32 16.15
N SER A 45 14.64 11.63 16.40
CA SER A 45 13.35 12.34 16.46
C SER A 45 13.00 12.96 15.08
N GLY A 46 11.72 13.30 14.90
CA GLY A 46 11.24 14.01 13.69
C GLY A 46 11.05 13.14 12.45
N ILE A 47 11.09 11.81 12.57
CA ILE A 47 10.77 10.91 11.47
C ILE A 47 9.28 10.59 11.49
N ALA A 48 8.54 11.05 10.47
CA ALA A 48 7.20 10.56 10.23
C ALA A 48 7.27 9.16 9.57
N TYR A 49 6.61 8.18 10.17
CA TYR A 49 6.54 6.81 9.67
C TYR A 49 5.15 6.53 9.09
N PHE A 50 5.11 6.04 7.86
CA PHE A 50 3.88 5.72 7.13
C PHE A 50 3.88 4.24 6.75
N ASP A 51 2.93 3.49 7.25
CA ASP A 51 2.68 2.10 6.83
C ASP A 51 1.65 2.11 5.69
N PRO A 52 2.03 1.77 4.45
CA PRO A 52 1.12 1.82 3.30
C PRO A 52 0.19 0.59 3.23
N ARG A 53 0.39 -0.45 4.05
CA ARG A 53 -0.39 -1.70 3.97
C ARG A 53 -1.90 -1.49 4.13
N PRO A 54 -2.40 -0.69 5.10
CA PRO A 54 -3.83 -0.42 5.21
C PRO A 54 -4.40 0.32 3.99
N LEU A 55 -3.65 1.27 3.43
CA LEU A 55 -4.05 1.99 2.21
C LEU A 55 -4.16 1.02 1.02
N PHE A 56 -3.16 0.17 0.82
CA PHE A 56 -3.15 -0.81 -0.28
C PHE A 56 -4.30 -1.81 -0.13
N ALA A 57 -4.53 -2.33 1.07
CA ALA A 57 -5.66 -3.22 1.35
C ALA A 57 -7.01 -2.56 1.03
N ASP A 58 -7.18 -1.29 1.38
CA ASP A 58 -8.40 -0.54 1.10
C ASP A 58 -8.58 -0.27 -0.40
N ILE A 59 -7.52 0.09 -1.12
CA ILE A 59 -7.56 0.26 -2.58
C ILE A 59 -7.94 -1.06 -3.27
N ILE A 60 -7.37 -2.18 -2.84
CA ILE A 60 -7.68 -3.51 -3.42
C ILE A 60 -9.13 -3.90 -3.14
N ALA A 61 -9.64 -3.61 -1.96
CA ALA A 61 -11.02 -3.92 -1.58
C ALA A 61 -12.05 -3.01 -2.25
N ARG A 62 -11.71 -1.74 -2.51
CA ARG A 62 -12.62 -0.70 -3.02
C ARG A 62 -11.98 0.15 -4.13
N PRO A 63 -11.49 -0.47 -5.22
CA PRO A 63 -10.65 0.21 -6.20
C PRO A 63 -11.34 1.43 -6.85
N SER A 64 -12.64 1.34 -7.13
CA SER A 64 -13.39 2.44 -7.73
C SER A 64 -13.44 3.71 -6.88
N ALA A 65 -13.35 3.60 -5.55
CA ALA A 65 -13.28 4.74 -4.64
C ALA A 65 -12.01 5.58 -4.84
N TYR A 66 -10.99 5.00 -5.45
CA TYR A 66 -9.70 5.62 -5.75
C TYR A 66 -9.49 5.90 -7.25
N GLY A 67 -10.53 5.72 -8.08
CA GLY A 67 -10.41 5.85 -9.53
C GLY A 67 -9.58 4.72 -10.17
N VAL A 68 -9.39 3.61 -9.47
CA VAL A 68 -8.67 2.43 -9.94
C VAL A 68 -9.66 1.46 -10.57
N SER A 69 -9.36 0.97 -11.78
CA SER A 69 -10.19 0.00 -12.50
C SER A 69 -9.73 -1.44 -12.33
N ASN A 70 -8.45 -1.65 -12.01
CA ASN A 70 -7.88 -2.99 -11.89
C ASN A 70 -6.71 -3.01 -10.90
N THR A 71 -6.69 -4.01 -10.02
CA THR A 71 -5.64 -4.22 -9.01
C THR A 71 -4.87 -5.53 -9.19
N THR A 72 -5.16 -6.31 -10.24
CA THR A 72 -4.59 -7.65 -10.47
C THR A 72 -3.83 -7.77 -11.77
N ILE A 73 -4.23 -7.03 -12.81
CA ILE A 73 -3.59 -7.06 -14.12
C ILE A 73 -2.62 -5.89 -14.23
N PRO A 74 -1.31 -6.14 -14.43
CA PRO A 74 -0.34 -5.08 -14.66
C PRO A 74 -0.64 -4.25 -15.91
N ALA A 75 -0.45 -2.92 -15.83
CA ALA A 75 -0.66 -2.01 -16.96
C ALA A 75 0.29 -2.29 -18.13
N CYS A 76 1.48 -2.79 -17.84
CA CYS A 76 2.52 -3.15 -18.81
C CYS A 76 2.45 -4.62 -19.27
N GLY A 77 1.39 -5.34 -18.91
CA GLY A 77 1.29 -6.78 -19.20
C GLY A 77 2.44 -7.56 -18.58
N ALA A 78 3.17 -8.33 -19.38
CA ALA A 78 4.32 -9.11 -18.94
C ALA A 78 5.64 -8.30 -18.89
N ALA A 79 5.66 -7.06 -19.39
CA ALA A 79 6.86 -6.24 -19.41
C ALA A 79 7.18 -5.67 -18.03
N SER A 80 8.48 -5.55 -17.69
CA SER A 80 8.92 -4.79 -16.53
C SER A 80 8.58 -3.31 -16.72
N SER A 81 8.20 -2.64 -15.62
CA SER A 81 7.93 -1.19 -15.62
C SER A 81 9.12 -0.36 -16.12
N LEU A 82 10.34 -0.83 -15.95
CA LEU A 82 11.56 -0.18 -16.44
C LEU A 82 11.66 -0.13 -17.96
N GLY A 83 11.04 -1.08 -18.68
CA GLY A 83 11.01 -1.14 -20.13
C GLY A 83 9.63 -0.81 -20.73
N CYS A 84 8.69 -0.35 -19.91
CA CYS A 84 7.31 -0.12 -20.31
C CYS A 84 7.10 1.29 -20.87
N GLY A 85 7.28 1.43 -22.18
CA GLY A 85 6.84 2.64 -22.90
C GLY A 85 5.36 2.57 -23.27
N PRO A 86 4.83 3.62 -23.93
CA PRO A 86 3.42 3.68 -24.34
C PRO A 86 2.96 2.49 -25.19
N ALA A 87 3.86 1.92 -26.02
CA ALA A 87 3.56 0.79 -26.89
C ALA A 87 3.42 -0.55 -26.14
N GLN A 88 3.95 -0.66 -24.94
CA GLN A 88 3.88 -1.86 -24.11
C GLN A 88 2.68 -1.85 -23.14
N GLN A 89 2.02 -0.71 -23.01
CA GLN A 89 0.86 -0.60 -22.12
C GLN A 89 -0.37 -1.28 -22.74
N ILE A 90 -1.12 -1.98 -21.92
CA ILE A 90 -2.40 -2.55 -22.30
C ILE A 90 -3.38 -1.39 -22.57
N PRO A 91 -4.12 -1.40 -23.68
CA PRO A 91 -5.14 -0.38 -23.93
C PRO A 91 -6.13 -0.26 -22.76
N GLY A 92 -6.38 0.98 -22.30
CA GLY A 92 -7.27 1.24 -21.19
C GLY A 92 -6.68 1.03 -19.78
N SER A 93 -5.38 0.70 -19.67
CA SER A 93 -4.72 0.41 -18.41
C SER A 93 -4.25 1.63 -17.61
N SER A 94 -4.55 2.85 -18.05
CA SER A 94 -4.14 4.09 -17.36
C SER A 94 -4.67 4.22 -15.92
N THR A 95 -5.69 3.45 -15.59
CA THR A 95 -6.31 3.39 -14.25
C THR A 95 -6.02 2.07 -13.52
N HIS A 96 -5.09 1.25 -14.00
CA HIS A 96 -4.61 0.09 -13.26
C HIS A 96 -3.73 0.53 -12.09
N PHE A 97 -3.74 -0.26 -11.00
CA PHE A 97 -2.96 0.05 -9.80
C PHE A 97 -1.49 -0.33 -9.94
N PHE A 98 -1.20 -1.49 -10.57
CA PHE A 98 0.16 -1.97 -10.79
C PHE A 98 0.62 -1.73 -12.23
N ALA A 99 1.86 -1.25 -12.40
CA ALA A 99 2.52 -1.09 -13.68
C ALA A 99 3.04 -2.44 -14.21
N ASP A 100 3.68 -3.21 -13.34
CA ASP A 100 4.14 -4.58 -13.57
C ASP A 100 3.74 -5.49 -12.39
N GLY A 101 4.42 -6.62 -12.21
CA GLY A 101 4.10 -7.57 -11.14
C GLY A 101 4.18 -6.99 -9.72
N VAL A 102 4.89 -5.89 -9.50
CA VAL A 102 5.20 -5.36 -8.15
C VAL A 102 5.04 -3.84 -8.06
N HIS A 103 5.42 -3.11 -9.12
CA HIS A 103 5.55 -1.66 -9.06
C HIS A 103 4.20 -0.97 -9.28
N PRO A 104 3.86 0.06 -8.46
CA PRO A 104 2.67 0.89 -8.67
C PRO A 104 2.76 1.71 -9.96
N THR A 105 1.61 2.03 -10.56
CA THR A 105 1.49 2.97 -11.69
C THR A 105 1.67 4.42 -11.24
N ALA A 106 1.73 5.36 -12.19
CA ALA A 106 1.70 6.79 -11.90
C ALA A 106 0.43 7.21 -11.14
N LEU A 107 -0.73 6.62 -11.46
CA LEU A 107 -1.97 6.82 -10.68
C LEU A 107 -1.81 6.37 -9.24
N ALA A 108 -1.28 5.17 -9.02
CA ALA A 108 -1.06 4.63 -7.69
C ALA A 108 -0.05 5.47 -6.89
N HIS A 109 1.04 5.93 -7.52
CA HIS A 109 1.98 6.86 -6.89
C HIS A 109 1.33 8.18 -6.46
N ARG A 110 0.42 8.73 -7.29
CA ARG A 110 -0.34 9.92 -6.92
C ARG A 110 -1.23 9.67 -5.70
N ILE A 111 -1.97 8.56 -5.67
CA ILE A 111 -2.81 8.20 -4.52
C ILE A 111 -1.97 8.11 -3.23
N ILE A 112 -0.80 7.45 -3.29
CA ILE A 112 0.12 7.34 -2.16
C ILE A 112 0.64 8.72 -1.73
N SER A 113 1.01 9.56 -2.70
CA SER A 113 1.48 10.92 -2.44
C SER A 113 0.41 11.78 -1.75
N ASP A 114 -0.82 11.74 -2.26
CA ASP A 114 -1.94 12.49 -1.69
C ASP A 114 -2.26 12.02 -0.26
N TRP A 115 -2.18 10.72 -0.02
CA TRP A 115 -2.35 10.15 1.32
C TRP A 115 -1.26 10.62 2.29
N VAL A 116 0.03 10.57 1.89
CA VAL A 116 1.15 11.05 2.72
C VAL A 116 1.03 12.54 2.98
N TYR A 117 0.74 13.33 1.93
CA TYR A 117 0.57 14.77 2.05
C TYR A 117 -0.57 15.15 3.00
N SER A 118 -1.72 14.50 2.86
CA SER A 118 -2.88 14.73 3.73
C SER A 118 -2.56 14.38 5.18
N SER A 119 -1.80 13.30 5.40
CA SER A 119 -1.39 12.87 6.74
C SER A 119 -0.40 13.84 7.40
N LEU A 120 0.48 14.47 6.61
CA LEU A 120 1.44 15.48 7.09
C LEU A 120 0.79 16.85 7.30
N SER A 121 -0.20 17.20 6.48
CA SER A 121 -0.85 18.51 6.48
C SER A 121 -2.05 18.58 7.42
N ALA A 122 -2.56 17.43 7.91
CA ALA A 122 -3.67 17.41 8.85
C ALA A 122 -3.27 18.12 10.15
N PRO A 123 -3.99 19.16 10.58
CA PRO A 123 -3.76 19.73 11.91
C PRO A 123 -3.97 18.60 12.92
N SER A 124 -3.00 18.41 13.80
CA SER A 124 -2.81 17.33 14.79
C SER A 124 -4.14 16.73 15.33
N ARG A 125 -4.87 16.01 14.52
CA ARG A 125 -5.92 15.11 14.98
C ARG A 125 -5.20 13.81 15.30
N VAL A 126 -4.91 13.63 16.59
CA VAL A 126 -4.54 12.33 17.12
C VAL A 126 -5.68 11.37 16.77
N PHE A 127 -5.53 10.61 15.71
CA PHE A 127 -6.33 9.42 15.49
C PHE A 127 -5.86 8.39 16.52
N ILE A 128 -6.38 8.53 17.73
CA ILE A 128 -6.34 7.44 18.70
C ILE A 128 -7.30 6.39 18.14
N PHE A 129 -6.78 5.43 17.38
CA PHE A 129 -7.43 4.15 17.24
C PHE A 129 -7.34 3.47 18.61
N SER A 130 -8.22 3.91 19.53
CA SER A 130 -8.43 3.19 20.76
C SER A 130 -9.51 2.14 20.50
N PRO A 131 -9.21 0.84 20.59
CA PRO A 131 -10.23 -0.20 20.56
C PRO A 131 -11.16 -0.17 21.80
N LEU A 132 -11.04 0.84 22.66
CA LEU A 132 -11.75 0.97 23.95
C LEU A 132 -13.04 1.77 23.90
N LEU A 133 -13.47 2.29 22.75
CA LEU A 133 -14.74 3.05 22.64
C LEU A 133 -15.97 2.18 22.30
N ALA A 134 -15.85 0.86 22.25
CA ALA A 134 -16.98 -0.06 21.99
C ALA A 134 -17.75 -0.46 23.27
N PHE A 135 -17.41 0.06 24.46
CA PHE A 135 -18.02 -0.39 25.73
C PHE A 135 -18.85 0.66 26.50
N LEU A 136 -19.22 1.80 25.90
CA LEU A 136 -19.94 2.86 26.63
C LEU A 136 -21.34 3.19 26.08
N THR A 137 -22.04 2.25 25.44
CA THR A 137 -23.45 2.44 25.09
C THR A 137 -24.34 1.30 25.57
N THR A 138 -24.29 0.99 26.87
CA THR A 138 -25.35 0.19 27.50
C THR A 138 -25.38 0.49 29.00
N ILE A 139 -25.79 1.70 29.39
CA ILE A 139 -26.42 1.96 30.69
C ILE A 139 -27.34 3.18 30.49
N SER A 140 -28.60 2.94 30.20
CA SER A 140 -29.79 3.71 30.61
C SER A 140 -31.00 2.90 30.25
#